data_d7fdb59733e1a64d92e63eb4bc53e241
#
_entry.id   d7fdb59733e1a64d92e63eb4bc53e241
#
_cell.length_a   1.000
_cell.length_b   1.000
_cell.length_c   1.000
_cell.angle_alpha   90.00
_cell.angle_beta   90.00
_cell.angle_gamma   90.00
#
_symmetry.space_group_name_H-M   'P 1'
#
loop_
_entity.id
_entity.type
_entity.pdbx_description
1 polymer ?
#
loop_
_entity_poly.entity_id
_entity_poly.type
_entity_poly.pdbx_seq_one_letter_code
_entity_poly.pdbx_strand_id
1 'polypeptide(L)'
;QQARYANPLTLLPGNGPIPQCLTRLLQQQRESVICYVDIDSFKPFNDIYGYGRGDEVLLCLAQCLNDRVDPSRDFVGHIGGDDFLLVLGPEDWRKRLNQLLDDFQSQCRRFYRSEHLEAGCFIAPNRQGVRQEFALLSLSIGVVHLHPQACGQLDASQLAEMASQAKHHAKNVPGYSVHVIDSLAVPGKENALLEGQR
;
A
#
# COMPACT_ATOMS: atom_id res chain seq x y z
N GLN A 1 2.45 16.87 -20.56
CA GLN A 1 3.50 16.81 -19.53
C GLN A 1 3.28 15.71 -18.46
N GLN A 2 2.04 15.23 -18.23
CA GLN A 2 1.75 14.19 -17.23
C GLN A 2 2.34 12.81 -17.56
N ALA A 3 2.41 12.43 -18.83
CA ALA A 3 2.92 11.12 -19.26
C ALA A 3 4.40 10.86 -18.94
N ARG A 4 5.20 11.91 -18.72
CA ARG A 4 6.65 11.80 -18.45
C ARG A 4 6.98 11.29 -17.05
N TYR A 5 6.03 11.34 -16.13
CA TYR A 5 6.21 10.98 -14.71
C TYR A 5 5.27 9.84 -14.26
N ALA A 6 4.57 9.24 -15.21
CA ALA A 6 3.75 8.07 -14.94
C ALA A 6 4.61 6.80 -14.87
N ASN A 7 4.20 5.85 -14.03
CA ASN A 7 4.80 4.53 -14.05
C ASN A 7 4.49 3.85 -15.40
N PRO A 8 5.49 3.30 -16.11
CA PRO A 8 5.29 2.78 -17.45
C PRO A 8 4.36 1.55 -17.52
N LEU A 9 4.25 0.78 -16.44
CA LEU A 9 3.38 -0.40 -16.39
C LEU A 9 1.94 -0.02 -16.05
N THR A 10 1.74 0.68 -14.93
CA THR A 10 0.39 0.96 -14.40
C THR A 10 -0.21 2.26 -14.89
N LEU A 11 0.60 3.12 -15.49
CA LEU A 11 0.27 4.49 -15.91
C LEU A 11 -0.19 5.41 -14.76
N LEU A 12 -0.07 4.95 -13.53
CA LEU A 12 -0.31 5.77 -12.35
C LEU A 12 0.77 6.83 -12.18
N PRO A 13 0.45 7.98 -11.56
CA PRO A 13 1.45 8.98 -11.17
C PRO A 13 2.62 8.34 -10.39
N GLY A 14 3.85 8.74 -10.74
CA GLY A 14 5.08 8.20 -10.15
C GLY A 14 5.82 9.21 -9.28
N ASN A 15 7.14 9.09 -9.24
CA ASN A 15 8.03 9.80 -8.32
C ASN A 15 8.02 11.34 -8.42
N GLY A 16 7.57 11.93 -9.52
CA GLY A 16 7.43 13.38 -9.64
C GLY A 16 6.13 13.88 -8.99
N PRO A 17 4.95 13.40 -9.43
CA PRO A 17 3.63 13.81 -8.92
C PRO A 17 3.39 13.47 -7.44
N ILE A 18 3.96 12.38 -6.93
CA ILE A 18 3.73 11.93 -5.54
C ILE A 18 4.20 12.98 -4.52
N PRO A 19 5.47 13.45 -4.52
CA PRO A 19 5.92 14.49 -3.60
C PRO A 19 5.13 15.80 -3.75
N GLN A 20 4.74 16.14 -4.98
CA GLN A 20 3.91 17.33 -5.25
C GLN A 20 2.52 17.22 -4.61
N CYS A 21 1.92 16.03 -4.64
CA CYS A 21 0.64 15.76 -3.97
C CYS A 21 0.77 15.97 -2.46
N LEU A 22 1.77 15.36 -1.81
CA LEU A 22 1.99 15.48 -0.37
C LEU A 22 2.26 16.94 0.04
N THR A 23 3.09 17.67 -0.70
CA THR A 23 3.35 19.10 -0.47
C THR A 23 2.06 19.91 -0.54
N ARG A 24 1.20 19.65 -1.52
CA ARG A 24 -0.08 20.36 -1.68
C ARG A 24 -1.02 20.11 -0.50
N LEU A 25 -1.12 18.87 -0.01
CA LEU A 25 -1.94 18.54 1.16
C LEU A 25 -1.50 19.32 2.39
N LEU A 26 -0.18 19.41 2.64
CA LEU A 26 0.38 20.18 3.74
C LEU A 26 0.11 21.68 3.61
N GLN A 27 0.31 22.25 2.41
CA GLN A 27 0.06 23.68 2.13
C GLN A 27 -1.42 24.05 2.27
N GLN A 28 -2.32 23.17 1.85
CA GLN A 28 -3.76 23.37 1.96
C GLN A 28 -4.30 23.11 3.36
N GLN A 29 -3.46 22.61 4.28
CA GLN A 29 -3.86 22.16 5.63
C GLN A 29 -5.08 21.24 5.59
N ARG A 30 -5.09 20.35 4.60
CA ARG A 30 -6.22 19.47 4.33
C ARG A 30 -6.10 18.19 5.15
N GLU A 31 -7.14 17.91 5.96
CA GLU A 31 -7.25 16.60 6.59
C GLU A 31 -7.28 15.49 5.54
N SER A 32 -6.38 14.52 5.69
CA SER A 32 -6.17 13.48 4.68
C SER A 32 -5.65 12.19 5.32
N VAL A 33 -5.86 11.09 4.64
CA VAL A 33 -5.35 9.78 5.05
C VAL A 33 -4.37 9.30 3.99
N ILE A 34 -3.10 9.24 4.35
CA ILE A 34 -2.01 8.83 3.47
C ILE A 34 -1.70 7.35 3.74
N CYS A 35 -1.79 6.51 2.69
CA CYS A 35 -1.58 5.07 2.79
C CYS A 35 -0.42 4.65 1.91
N TYR A 36 0.60 4.02 2.50
CA TYR A 36 1.62 3.26 1.78
C TYR A 36 1.19 1.81 1.70
N VAL A 37 1.07 1.29 0.48
CA VAL A 37 0.62 -0.06 0.17
C VAL A 37 1.77 -0.85 -0.41
N ASP A 38 2.03 -2.01 0.15
CA ASP A 38 3.12 -2.92 -0.25
C ASP A 38 2.57 -4.33 -0.40
N ILE A 39 3.00 -5.05 -1.44
CA ILE A 39 2.59 -6.44 -1.66
C ILE A 39 3.55 -7.39 -0.94
N ASP A 40 3.06 -8.14 0.03
CA ASP A 40 3.84 -9.14 0.74
C ASP A 40 4.13 -10.34 -0.16
N SER A 41 5.30 -10.95 -0.01
CA SER A 41 5.76 -12.12 -0.78
C SER A 41 5.88 -11.88 -2.30
N PHE A 42 5.95 -10.62 -2.77
CA PHE A 42 5.93 -10.30 -4.20
C PHE A 42 7.18 -10.79 -4.92
N LYS A 43 8.38 -10.58 -4.33
CA LYS A 43 9.62 -11.09 -4.95
C LYS A 43 9.64 -12.61 -5.05
N PRO A 44 9.38 -13.39 -3.98
CA PRO A 44 9.26 -14.84 -4.09
C PRO A 44 8.21 -15.31 -5.11
N PHE A 45 7.08 -14.59 -5.22
CA PHE A 45 6.06 -14.86 -6.22
C PHE A 45 6.63 -14.72 -7.65
N ASN A 46 7.34 -13.63 -7.94
CA ASN A 46 8.00 -13.41 -9.23
C ASN A 46 9.02 -14.50 -9.55
N ASP A 47 9.78 -14.97 -8.55
CA ASP A 47 10.78 -16.02 -8.70
C ASP A 47 10.15 -17.37 -9.15
N ILE A 48 8.90 -17.64 -8.76
CA ILE A 48 8.18 -18.89 -9.08
C ILE A 48 7.25 -18.76 -10.29
N TYR A 49 6.56 -17.61 -10.42
CA TYR A 49 5.55 -17.39 -11.46
C TYR A 49 6.04 -16.56 -12.64
N GLY A 50 7.20 -15.92 -12.50
CA GLY A 50 7.79 -15.04 -13.50
C GLY A 50 7.27 -13.60 -13.44
N TYR A 51 8.07 -12.67 -13.98
CA TYR A 51 7.81 -11.23 -13.95
C TYR A 51 6.52 -10.84 -14.70
N GLY A 52 6.19 -11.55 -15.80
CA GLY A 52 4.95 -11.29 -16.54
C GLY A 52 3.71 -11.51 -15.67
N ARG A 53 3.70 -12.54 -14.85
CA ARG A 53 2.61 -12.80 -13.89
C ARG A 53 2.64 -11.77 -12.75
N GLY A 54 3.82 -11.35 -12.32
CA GLY A 54 3.98 -10.26 -11.34
C GLY A 54 3.43 -8.93 -11.87
N ASP A 55 3.68 -8.61 -13.14
CA ASP A 55 3.11 -7.41 -13.78
C ASP A 55 1.57 -7.45 -13.79
N GLU A 56 0.96 -8.62 -14.05
CA GLU A 56 -0.50 -8.80 -13.96
C GLU A 56 -1.02 -8.54 -12.53
N VAL A 57 -0.26 -8.94 -11.50
CA VAL A 57 -0.60 -8.65 -10.09
C VAL A 57 -0.52 -7.15 -9.80
N LEU A 58 0.52 -6.46 -10.28
CA LEU A 58 0.65 -5.00 -10.12
C LEU A 58 -0.49 -4.25 -10.81
N LEU A 59 -0.88 -4.66 -12.02
CA LEU A 59 -2.01 -4.09 -12.75
C LEU A 59 -3.34 -4.34 -12.02
N CYS A 60 -3.51 -5.52 -11.45
CA CYS A 60 -4.67 -5.86 -10.63
C CYS A 60 -4.76 -4.95 -9.40
N LEU A 61 -3.66 -4.77 -8.67
CA LEU A 61 -3.64 -3.86 -7.51
C LEU A 61 -3.93 -2.41 -7.93
N ALA A 62 -3.32 -1.93 -9.01
CA ALA A 62 -3.57 -0.59 -9.53
C ALA A 62 -5.06 -0.39 -9.84
N GLN A 63 -5.72 -1.37 -10.43
CA GLN A 63 -7.17 -1.32 -10.69
C GLN A 63 -7.97 -1.30 -9.40
N CYS A 64 -7.66 -2.18 -8.44
CA CYS A 64 -8.33 -2.19 -7.13
C CYS A 64 -8.20 -0.84 -6.40
N LEU A 65 -7.03 -0.19 -6.49
CA LEU A 65 -6.81 1.14 -5.93
C LEU A 65 -7.65 2.19 -6.63
N ASN A 66 -7.64 2.22 -7.97
CA ASN A 66 -8.43 3.17 -8.76
C ASN A 66 -9.93 3.04 -8.51
N ASP A 67 -10.44 1.84 -8.29
CA ASP A 67 -11.86 1.59 -8.01
C ASP A 67 -12.31 2.15 -6.65
N ARG A 68 -11.35 2.49 -5.77
CA ARG A 68 -11.60 2.99 -4.41
C ARG A 68 -11.37 4.48 -4.23
N VAL A 69 -10.96 5.19 -5.27
CA VAL A 69 -10.69 6.63 -5.22
C VAL A 69 -11.78 7.44 -5.90
N ASP A 70 -12.02 8.62 -5.33
CA ASP A 70 -12.74 9.69 -5.99
C ASP A 70 -11.74 10.62 -6.69
N PRO A 71 -11.71 10.65 -8.03
CA PRO A 71 -10.71 11.44 -8.77
C PRO A 71 -10.72 12.94 -8.45
N SER A 72 -11.82 13.45 -7.89
CA SER A 72 -11.95 14.88 -7.55
C SER A 72 -11.22 15.28 -6.27
N ARG A 73 -10.93 14.30 -5.38
CA ARG A 73 -10.40 14.57 -4.03
C ARG A 73 -9.29 13.65 -3.57
N ASP A 74 -9.21 12.48 -4.14
CA ASP A 74 -8.25 11.45 -3.74
C ASP A 74 -7.08 11.36 -4.74
N PHE A 75 -6.06 10.60 -4.40
CA PHE A 75 -4.89 10.40 -5.24
C PHE A 75 -4.40 8.96 -5.15
N VAL A 76 -3.97 8.40 -6.28
CA VAL A 76 -3.27 7.12 -6.37
C VAL A 76 -1.96 7.34 -7.09
N GLY A 77 -0.88 6.74 -6.57
CA GLY A 77 0.43 6.74 -7.19
C GLY A 77 1.11 5.37 -7.12
N HIS A 78 2.02 5.12 -8.06
CA HIS A 78 2.89 3.95 -8.07
C HIS A 78 4.32 4.42 -7.84
N ILE A 79 4.84 4.14 -6.63
CA ILE A 79 6.17 4.58 -6.22
C ILE A 79 7.24 3.83 -7.00
N GLY A 80 7.07 2.51 -7.13
CA GLY A 80 7.96 1.63 -7.89
C GLY A 80 7.94 0.21 -7.32
N GLY A 81 8.30 -0.79 -8.14
CA GLY A 81 8.21 -2.18 -7.72
C GLY A 81 6.79 -2.53 -7.26
N ASP A 82 6.68 -2.99 -6.03
CA ASP A 82 5.43 -3.38 -5.34
C ASP A 82 4.87 -2.32 -4.37
N ASP A 83 5.44 -1.11 -4.39
CA ASP A 83 5.05 0.00 -3.51
C ASP A 83 4.11 1.00 -4.21
N PHE A 84 2.96 1.27 -3.58
CA PHE A 84 1.95 2.23 -4.04
C PHE A 84 1.61 3.25 -2.95
N LEU A 85 1.13 4.41 -3.39
CA LEU A 85 0.59 5.44 -2.52
C LEU A 85 -0.90 5.64 -2.80
N LEU A 86 -1.69 5.72 -1.74
CA LEU A 86 -3.09 6.07 -1.80
C LEU A 86 -3.34 7.23 -0.84
N VAL A 87 -3.99 8.30 -1.31
CA VAL A 87 -4.43 9.42 -0.47
C VAL A 87 -5.94 9.50 -0.54
N LEU A 88 -6.58 9.39 0.61
CA LEU A 88 -8.04 9.43 0.76
C LEU A 88 -8.47 10.65 1.58
N GLY A 89 -9.69 11.12 1.35
CA GLY A 89 -10.38 11.96 2.31
C GLY A 89 -10.66 11.22 3.62
N PRO A 90 -10.91 11.95 4.73
CA PRO A 90 -11.10 11.35 6.05
C PRO A 90 -12.40 10.54 6.19
N GLU A 91 -13.38 10.78 5.31
CA GLU A 91 -14.66 10.08 5.38
C GLU A 91 -14.55 8.65 4.87
N ASP A 92 -15.07 7.70 5.63
CA ASP A 92 -15.20 6.28 5.25
C ASP A 92 -13.89 5.59 4.82
N TRP A 93 -12.72 6.19 5.07
CA TRP A 93 -11.44 5.65 4.60
C TRP A 93 -11.18 4.21 5.09
N ARG A 94 -11.56 3.88 6.33
CA ARG A 94 -11.37 2.52 6.88
C ARG A 94 -12.20 1.50 6.11
N LYS A 95 -13.46 1.82 5.81
CA LYS A 95 -14.34 0.98 5.00
C LYS A 95 -13.76 0.78 3.60
N ARG A 96 -13.26 1.85 2.99
CA ARG A 96 -12.65 1.81 1.65
C ARG A 96 -11.37 0.96 1.61
N LEU A 97 -10.53 1.05 2.65
CA LEU A 97 -9.36 0.17 2.77
C LEU A 97 -9.75 -1.30 2.97
N ASN A 98 -10.72 -1.60 3.83
CA ASN A 98 -11.19 -2.96 4.00
C ASN A 98 -11.73 -3.55 2.69
N GLN A 99 -12.51 -2.77 1.94
CA GLN A 99 -12.97 -3.18 0.62
C GLN A 99 -11.82 -3.40 -0.38
N LEU A 100 -10.77 -2.58 -0.33
CA LEU A 100 -9.57 -2.77 -1.13
C LEU A 100 -8.89 -4.11 -0.82
N LEU A 101 -8.73 -4.43 0.47
CA LEU A 101 -8.13 -5.69 0.92
C LEU A 101 -8.95 -6.90 0.44
N ASP A 102 -10.27 -6.85 0.60
CA ASP A 102 -11.19 -7.92 0.18
C ASP A 102 -11.16 -8.11 -1.34
N ASP A 103 -11.18 -7.03 -2.12
CA ASP A 103 -11.13 -7.07 -3.58
C ASP A 103 -9.80 -7.66 -4.07
N PHE A 104 -8.67 -7.19 -3.54
CA PHE A 104 -7.37 -7.69 -3.93
C PHE A 104 -7.23 -9.18 -3.58
N GLN A 105 -7.62 -9.59 -2.37
CA GLN A 105 -7.61 -10.98 -1.94
C GLN A 105 -8.43 -11.87 -2.87
N SER A 106 -9.63 -11.42 -3.23
CA SER A 106 -10.53 -12.17 -4.12
C SER A 106 -9.93 -12.31 -5.52
N GLN A 107 -9.47 -11.20 -6.11
CA GLN A 107 -8.96 -11.18 -7.47
C GLN A 107 -7.59 -11.84 -7.63
N CYS A 108 -6.74 -11.75 -6.60
CA CYS A 108 -5.40 -12.30 -6.60
C CYS A 108 -5.37 -13.83 -6.74
N ARG A 109 -6.44 -14.53 -6.33
CA ARG A 109 -6.56 -15.99 -6.41
C ARG A 109 -6.33 -16.54 -7.83
N ARG A 110 -6.73 -15.82 -8.87
CA ARG A 110 -6.59 -16.22 -10.28
C ARG A 110 -5.15 -16.36 -10.76
N PHE A 111 -4.19 -15.77 -10.03
CA PHE A 111 -2.78 -15.80 -10.42
C PHE A 111 -2.03 -17.04 -9.94
N TYR A 112 -2.65 -17.87 -9.08
CA TYR A 112 -2.03 -19.05 -8.51
C TYR A 112 -2.42 -20.33 -9.22
N ARG A 113 -1.52 -21.32 -9.13
CA ARG A 113 -1.86 -22.72 -9.39
C ARG A 113 -2.76 -23.24 -8.27
N SER A 114 -3.63 -24.22 -8.59
CA SER A 114 -4.58 -24.81 -7.63
C SER A 114 -3.87 -25.36 -6.38
N GLU A 115 -2.75 -26.04 -6.57
CA GLU A 115 -1.95 -26.62 -5.48
C GLU A 115 -1.47 -25.59 -4.44
N HIS A 116 -1.08 -24.39 -4.90
CA HIS A 116 -0.66 -23.32 -3.99
C HIS A 116 -1.85 -22.68 -3.29
N LEU A 117 -2.99 -22.56 -3.97
CA LEU A 117 -4.23 -22.07 -3.34
C LEU A 117 -4.74 -23.00 -2.25
N GLU A 118 -4.69 -24.32 -2.49
CA GLU A 118 -5.10 -25.33 -1.53
C GLU A 118 -4.17 -25.38 -0.31
N ALA A 119 -2.85 -25.27 -0.57
CA ALA A 119 -1.84 -25.21 0.50
C ALA A 119 -1.83 -23.88 1.27
N GLY A 120 -2.33 -22.79 0.68
CA GLY A 120 -2.23 -21.46 1.26
C GLY A 120 -0.81 -20.86 1.26
N CYS A 121 0.12 -21.50 0.58
CA CYS A 121 1.54 -21.14 0.53
C CYS A 121 2.22 -21.69 -0.74
N PHE A 122 3.45 -21.23 -0.99
CA PHE A 122 4.32 -21.74 -2.04
C PHE A 122 5.78 -21.74 -1.61
N ILE A 123 6.62 -22.56 -2.23
CA ILE A 123 8.05 -22.66 -1.91
C ILE A 123 8.86 -21.89 -2.95
N ALA A 124 9.70 -20.98 -2.49
CA ALA A 124 10.60 -20.19 -3.33
C ALA A 124 11.96 -20.01 -2.63
N PRO A 125 13.04 -19.60 -3.35
CA PRO A 125 14.28 -19.24 -2.71
C PRO A 125 14.12 -17.91 -1.93
N ASN A 126 14.69 -17.87 -0.73
CA ASN A 126 14.81 -16.63 0.03
C ASN A 126 16.02 -15.79 -0.49
N ARG A 127 16.31 -14.66 0.18
CA ARG A 127 17.41 -13.76 -0.22
C ARG A 127 18.80 -14.42 -0.20
N GLN A 128 18.97 -15.50 0.55
CA GLN A 128 20.19 -16.31 0.63
C GLN A 128 20.18 -17.51 -0.34
N GLY A 129 19.14 -17.63 -1.19
CA GLY A 129 18.99 -18.75 -2.14
C GLY A 129 18.51 -20.05 -1.51
N VAL A 130 18.15 -20.06 -0.22
CA VAL A 130 17.62 -21.23 0.48
C VAL A 130 16.12 -21.33 0.23
N ARG A 131 15.64 -22.54 -0.11
CA ARG A 131 14.21 -22.82 -0.30
C ARG A 131 13.46 -22.61 1.01
N GLN A 132 12.44 -21.80 0.96
CA GLN A 132 11.61 -21.40 2.08
C GLN A 132 10.15 -21.37 1.66
N GLU A 133 9.26 -21.65 2.61
CA GLU A 133 7.82 -21.48 2.43
C GLU A 133 7.45 -20.01 2.60
N PHE A 134 6.62 -19.51 1.67
CA PHE A 134 6.05 -18.17 1.68
C PHE A 134 4.52 -18.27 1.66
N ALA A 135 3.87 -17.44 2.46
CA ALA A 135 2.42 -17.25 2.38
C ALA A 135 2.03 -16.65 1.01
N LEU A 136 0.77 -16.85 0.64
CA LEU A 136 0.20 -16.20 -0.54
C LEU A 136 0.32 -14.67 -0.42
N LEU A 137 0.28 -13.97 -1.57
CA LEU A 137 0.31 -12.50 -1.62
C LEU A 137 -0.74 -11.90 -0.71
N SER A 138 -0.34 -10.91 0.04
CA SER A 138 -1.21 -10.07 0.86
C SER A 138 -0.76 -8.62 0.77
N LEU A 139 -1.49 -7.71 1.40
CA LEU A 139 -1.13 -6.30 1.43
C LEU A 139 -0.79 -5.88 2.86
N SER A 140 0.33 -5.19 3.00
CA SER A 140 0.69 -4.44 4.20
C SER A 140 0.50 -2.95 3.92
N ILE A 141 -0.36 -2.29 4.70
CA ILE A 141 -0.71 -0.89 4.52
C ILE A 141 -0.31 -0.08 5.75
N GLY A 142 0.62 0.85 5.57
CA GLY A 142 0.92 1.89 6.54
C GLY A 142 0.05 3.11 6.30
N VAL A 143 -0.61 3.61 7.32
CA VAL A 143 -1.54 4.73 7.25
C VAL A 143 -1.06 5.87 8.14
N VAL A 144 -1.03 7.08 7.61
CA VAL A 144 -0.89 8.33 8.39
C VAL A 144 -2.19 9.11 8.29
N HIS A 145 -2.87 9.30 9.41
CA HIS A 145 -3.98 10.22 9.50
C HIS A 145 -3.43 11.63 9.73
N LEU A 146 -3.39 12.42 8.67
CA LEU A 146 -2.87 13.79 8.67
C LEU A 146 -3.98 14.74 9.11
N HIS A 147 -3.78 15.38 10.28
CA HIS A 147 -4.66 16.42 10.76
C HIS A 147 -4.17 17.81 10.34
N PRO A 148 -5.07 18.78 10.09
CA PRO A 148 -4.71 20.14 9.71
C PRO A 148 -3.69 20.80 10.67
N GLN A 149 -3.82 20.55 11.96
CA GLN A 149 -2.95 21.12 13.00
C GLN A 149 -1.48 20.65 12.91
N ALA A 150 -1.24 19.47 12.32
CA ALA A 150 0.11 18.93 12.12
C ALA A 150 0.77 19.44 10.84
N CYS A 151 0.01 19.97 9.88
CA CYS A 151 0.52 20.33 8.55
C CYS A 151 1.63 21.38 8.58
N GLY A 152 1.58 22.34 9.51
CA GLY A 152 2.59 23.38 9.64
C GLY A 152 3.92 22.92 10.25
N GLN A 153 3.98 21.69 10.77
CA GLN A 153 5.15 21.12 11.44
C GLN A 153 5.85 20.04 10.60
N LEU A 154 5.28 19.67 9.45
CA LEU A 154 5.74 18.60 8.59
C LEU A 154 6.09 19.11 7.20
N ASP A 155 7.10 18.53 6.59
CA ASP A 155 7.32 18.60 5.15
C ASP A 155 6.90 17.28 4.45
N ALA A 156 6.91 17.28 3.12
CA ALA A 156 6.50 16.12 2.35
C ALA A 156 7.39 14.89 2.60
N SER A 157 8.70 15.10 2.85
CA SER A 157 9.64 14.01 3.14
C SER A 157 9.35 13.36 4.50
N GLN A 158 9.08 14.18 5.52
CA GLN A 158 8.71 13.70 6.85
C GLN A 158 7.38 12.93 6.82
N LEU A 159 6.40 13.44 6.08
CA LEU A 159 5.10 12.78 5.90
C LEU A 159 5.27 11.41 5.20
N ALA A 160 6.09 11.36 4.14
CA ALA A 160 6.41 10.11 3.45
C ALA A 160 7.15 9.12 4.36
N GLU A 161 8.09 9.60 5.19
CA GLU A 161 8.81 8.77 6.15
C GLU A 161 7.87 8.18 7.20
N MET A 162 6.95 8.96 7.75
CA MET A 162 5.92 8.46 8.68
C MET A 162 5.08 7.34 8.06
N ALA A 163 4.65 7.51 6.80
CA ALA A 163 3.88 6.48 6.09
C ALA A 163 4.72 5.21 5.84
N SER A 164 6.00 5.37 5.51
CA SER A 164 6.95 4.26 5.35
C SER A 164 7.16 3.50 6.67
N GLN A 165 7.33 4.19 7.78
CA GLN A 165 7.45 3.58 9.11
C GLN A 165 6.16 2.81 9.48
N ALA A 166 4.99 3.40 9.24
CA ALA A 166 3.70 2.73 9.45
C ALA A 166 3.62 1.42 8.63
N LYS A 167 4.07 1.45 7.36
CA LYS A 167 4.12 0.25 6.51
C LYS A 167 5.05 -0.81 7.08
N HIS A 168 6.23 -0.43 7.58
CA HIS A 168 7.14 -1.39 8.23
C HIS A 168 6.51 -2.07 9.45
N HIS A 169 5.76 -1.32 10.26
CA HIS A 169 4.99 -1.91 11.36
C HIS A 169 3.91 -2.88 10.86
N ALA A 170 3.17 -2.52 9.81
CA ALA A 170 2.18 -3.41 9.22
C ALA A 170 2.80 -4.73 8.73
N LYS A 171 4.01 -4.70 8.16
CA LYS A 171 4.74 -5.89 7.68
C LYS A 171 5.16 -6.86 8.79
N ASN A 172 5.17 -6.45 10.04
CA ASN A 172 5.45 -7.34 11.17
C ASN A 172 4.27 -8.26 11.51
N VAL A 173 3.08 -7.97 10.96
CA VAL A 173 1.88 -8.80 11.13
C VAL A 173 1.70 -9.63 9.86
N PRO A 174 1.68 -10.99 9.96
CA PRO A 174 1.48 -11.85 8.80
C PRO A 174 0.12 -11.66 8.14
N GLY A 175 0.09 -11.71 6.80
CA GLY A 175 -1.13 -11.58 6.01
C GLY A 175 -1.53 -10.12 5.78
N TYR A 176 -2.80 -9.92 5.47
CA TYR A 176 -3.35 -8.58 5.25
C TYR A 176 -3.34 -7.77 6.55
N SER A 177 -2.64 -6.64 6.55
CA SER A 177 -2.48 -5.82 7.75
C SER A 177 -2.51 -4.33 7.46
N VAL A 178 -3.03 -3.56 8.42
CA VAL A 178 -3.07 -2.09 8.37
C VAL A 178 -2.54 -1.56 9.69
N HIS A 179 -1.53 -0.69 9.64
CA HIS A 179 -1.01 0.02 10.81
C HIS A 179 -1.22 1.51 10.64
N VAL A 180 -1.81 2.16 11.65
CA VAL A 180 -2.21 3.56 11.60
C VAL A 180 -1.36 4.39 12.56
N ILE A 181 -0.77 5.48 12.04
CA ILE A 181 -0.14 6.54 12.83
C ILE A 181 -1.02 7.79 12.74
N ASP A 182 -1.39 8.35 13.89
CA ASP A 182 -2.07 9.63 13.96
C ASP A 182 -1.03 10.76 14.04
N SER A 183 -1.13 11.78 13.17
CA SER A 183 -0.17 12.89 13.13
C SER A 183 -0.20 13.79 14.36
N LEU A 184 -1.25 13.69 15.19
CA LEU A 184 -1.36 14.38 16.48
C LEU A 184 -0.90 13.52 17.66
N ALA A 185 -0.59 12.24 17.44
CA ALA A 185 -0.11 11.37 18.50
C ALA A 185 1.28 11.83 18.95
N VAL A 186 1.46 12.02 20.26
CA VAL A 186 2.77 12.30 20.86
C VAL A 186 3.67 11.09 20.58
N PRO A 187 4.94 11.29 20.17
CA PRO A 187 5.87 10.18 19.97
C PRO A 187 5.90 9.26 21.20
N GLY A 188 5.48 8.00 21.05
CA GLY A 188 5.48 6.99 22.12
C GLY A 188 4.13 6.38 22.49
N LYS A 189 3.01 6.76 21.86
CA LYS A 189 1.72 6.04 21.99
C LYS A 189 1.28 5.48 20.66
N GLU A 190 1.72 4.30 20.35
CA GLU A 190 1.19 3.48 19.27
C GLU A 190 -0.25 3.06 19.59
N ASN A 191 -1.20 3.50 18.78
CA ASN A 191 -2.55 2.95 18.80
C ASN A 191 -2.59 1.72 17.88
N ALA A 192 -2.30 0.57 18.44
CA ALA A 192 -2.67 -0.73 17.87
C ALA A 192 -4.21 -0.86 17.90
N LEU A 193 -4.88 -0.41 16.86
CA LEU A 193 -6.31 -0.56 16.67
C LEU A 193 -6.59 -1.13 15.29
N LEU A 194 -6.52 -2.44 15.21
CA LEU A 194 -7.24 -3.37 14.34
C LEU A 194 -6.58 -4.78 14.41
N GLU A 195 -6.20 -5.19 15.65
CA GLU A 195 -6.00 -6.60 15.92
C GLU A 195 -7.32 -7.21 16.39
N GLY A 196 -7.78 -8.17 15.61
CA GLY A 196 -8.72 -9.16 16.09
C GLY A 196 -10.20 -8.78 15.98
N GLN A 197 -10.76 -9.15 14.84
CA GLN A 197 -12.03 -9.86 14.75
C GLN A 197 -12.20 -10.40 13.32
N ARG A 198 -11.64 -11.56 13.09
CA ARG A 198 -12.20 -12.62 12.21
C ARG A 198 -11.80 -13.98 12.76
#